data_8ff95e3ac4e1ec4e29e5a34d4cab5c7c
#
_entry.id   8ff95e3ac4e1ec4e29e5a34d4cab5c7c
#
_cell.length_a   1.000
_cell.length_b   1.000
_cell.length_c   1.000
_cell.angle_alpha   90.00
_cell.angle_beta   90.00
_cell.angle_gamma   90.00
#
_symmetry.space_group_name_H-M   'P 1'
#
loop_
_entity.id
_entity.type
_entity.pdbx_description
1 polymer ?
#
loop_
_entity_poly.entity_id
_entity_poly.type
_entity_poly.pdbx_seq_one_letter_code
_entity_poly.pdbx_strand_id
1 'polypeptide(L)'
;MDALKKTRIWTYSVIGVFFIAAVVIIINAYATTSVNDSGNVTEVSQAEPTMAPTPVPTMTPAEPDEKEAEDDDGLEEGQMRSFLSGLPVDKAMGMRRPIAVMLNNLKAAQPMCSISRADVVYEYVVEGAITRLMALFEDYEDLDKIGSVRSCREYFVYTELEFDAIYCHYGQASYAVDLLNSDYVDNLNGLGKEGDTVYYRTTDRKAPHNAYTGAEGIDAGIDMMGYRRNHYEDYKGKFKFCDLDKEVTNEEGMKITYMAPNYKINKPWFEYDEKREQYGRFQYDEPQIDELTGEQIYFDNVIFQYNKWAQLDEKDYLAFDCHSGGVIQYFTHGRMVPGIWLRDIKQAHNGNVDMCPIRYYDLEGNELEINNGKTFICVIQDTDIQNVTIRE
;
A
#
# COMPACT_ATOMS: atom_id res chain seq x y z
N MET A 1 12.06 -28.77 29.06
CA MET A 1 11.11 -28.02 28.18
C MET A 1 11.76 -26.86 27.45
N ASP A 2 12.83 -26.24 27.99
CA ASP A 2 13.47 -25.07 27.35
C ASP A 2 14.39 -25.37 26.16
N ALA A 3 15.02 -26.54 26.09
CA ALA A 3 15.92 -26.86 24.98
C ALA A 3 15.18 -27.11 23.66
N LEU A 4 14.02 -27.73 23.70
CA LEU A 4 13.18 -27.98 22.52
C LEU A 4 12.54 -26.70 21.95
N LYS A 5 12.19 -25.74 22.82
CA LYS A 5 11.70 -24.41 22.36
C LYS A 5 12.81 -23.60 21.67
N LYS A 6 14.03 -23.61 22.25
CA LYS A 6 15.17 -22.89 21.62
C LYS A 6 15.56 -23.49 20.26
N THR A 7 15.51 -24.82 20.12
CA THR A 7 15.84 -25.51 18.86
C THR A 7 14.78 -25.20 17.78
N ARG A 8 13.49 -25.14 18.12
CA ARG A 8 12.45 -24.78 17.17
C ARG A 8 12.56 -23.32 16.69
N ILE A 9 12.81 -22.37 17.59
CA ILE A 9 13.02 -20.95 17.23
C ILE A 9 14.22 -20.82 16.29
N TRP A 10 15.31 -21.55 16.54
CA TRP A 10 16.52 -21.52 15.70
C TRP A 10 16.28 -22.13 14.32
N THR A 11 15.53 -23.23 14.23
CA THR A 11 15.21 -23.91 12.97
C THR A 11 14.31 -23.03 12.09
N TYR A 12 13.31 -22.38 12.65
CA TYR A 12 12.42 -21.47 11.89
C TYR A 12 13.14 -20.18 11.45
N SER A 13 14.03 -19.62 12.25
CA SER A 13 14.85 -18.48 11.85
C SER A 13 15.80 -18.82 10.69
N VAL A 14 16.40 -20.00 10.70
CA VAL A 14 17.30 -20.45 9.62
C VAL A 14 16.51 -20.76 8.34
N ILE A 15 15.37 -21.40 8.43
CA ILE A 15 14.49 -21.68 7.28
C ILE A 15 13.98 -20.36 6.69
N GLY A 16 13.55 -19.41 7.53
CA GLY A 16 13.12 -18.08 7.09
C GLY A 16 14.21 -17.31 6.35
N VAL A 17 15.44 -17.34 6.82
CA VAL A 17 16.58 -16.66 6.17
C VAL A 17 16.94 -17.30 4.82
N PHE A 18 16.92 -18.64 4.70
CA PHE A 18 17.16 -19.32 3.43
C PHE A 18 16.04 -19.07 2.44
N PHE A 19 14.80 -18.98 2.90
CA PHE A 19 13.64 -18.72 2.08
C PHE A 19 13.67 -17.29 1.51
N ILE A 20 13.98 -16.29 2.33
CA ILE A 20 14.13 -14.90 1.92
C ILE A 20 15.30 -14.73 0.92
N ALA A 21 16.42 -15.42 1.15
CA ALA A 21 17.55 -15.42 0.21
C ALA A 21 17.17 -15.99 -1.16
N ALA A 22 16.36 -17.06 -1.21
CA ALA A 22 15.89 -17.65 -2.46
C ALA A 22 14.95 -16.68 -3.22
N VAL A 23 14.03 -16.01 -2.53
CA VAL A 23 13.12 -15.02 -3.12
C VAL A 23 13.87 -13.79 -3.64
N VAL A 24 14.87 -13.29 -2.92
CA VAL A 24 15.74 -12.20 -3.39
C VAL A 24 16.52 -12.59 -4.65
N ILE A 25 16.98 -13.82 -4.76
CA ILE A 25 17.66 -14.33 -5.95
C ILE A 25 16.68 -14.39 -7.15
N ILE A 26 15.46 -14.83 -6.93
CA ILE A 26 14.42 -14.89 -7.98
C ILE A 26 14.06 -13.47 -8.45
N ILE A 27 13.86 -12.51 -7.55
CA ILE A 27 13.54 -11.12 -7.89
C ILE A 27 14.69 -10.47 -8.67
N ASN A 28 15.95 -10.69 -8.27
CA ASN A 28 17.10 -10.18 -9.03
C ASN A 28 17.23 -10.82 -10.41
N ALA A 29 16.86 -12.07 -10.59
CA ALA A 29 16.82 -12.74 -11.89
C ALA A 29 15.74 -12.15 -12.81
N TYR A 30 14.56 -11.82 -12.28
CA TYR A 30 13.48 -11.15 -13.03
C TYR A 30 13.82 -9.72 -13.40
N ALA A 31 14.41 -8.93 -12.50
CA ALA A 31 14.80 -7.54 -12.75
C ALA A 31 15.90 -7.43 -13.82
N THR A 32 16.80 -8.42 -13.93
CA THR A 32 17.85 -8.43 -14.96
C THR A 32 17.37 -8.85 -16.33
N THR A 33 16.25 -9.56 -16.45
CA THR A 33 15.67 -9.95 -17.75
C THR A 33 14.81 -8.87 -18.39
N SER A 34 14.30 -7.90 -17.65
CA SER A 34 13.46 -6.82 -18.19
C SER A 34 14.22 -5.58 -18.68
N VAL A 35 15.54 -5.49 -18.54
CA VAL A 35 16.34 -4.29 -18.88
C VAL A 35 17.18 -4.46 -20.16
N ASN A 36 17.11 -5.59 -20.85
CA ASN A 36 17.93 -5.81 -22.06
C ASN A 36 17.13 -5.69 -23.37
N ASP A 37 16.57 -4.49 -23.63
CA ASP A 37 16.33 -4.10 -25.03
C ASP A 37 16.42 -2.57 -25.18
N SER A 38 17.60 -2.07 -25.37
CA SER A 38 17.93 -0.99 -26.31
C SER A 38 19.37 -0.48 -26.12
N GLY A 39 20.18 -0.64 -27.14
CA GLY A 39 21.20 0.36 -27.52
C GLY A 39 22.65 0.13 -27.16
N ASN A 40 23.35 -0.55 -28.02
CA ASN A 40 24.73 -0.29 -28.51
C ASN A 40 25.69 0.51 -27.58
N VAL A 41 26.87 -0.05 -27.29
CA VAL A 41 28.21 0.42 -27.73
C VAL A 41 29.36 -0.33 -27.03
N THR A 42 30.22 -0.91 -27.86
CA THR A 42 31.70 -1.11 -27.82
C THR A 42 32.33 -2.06 -26.81
N GLU A 43 32.99 -3.04 -27.39
CA GLU A 43 33.92 -4.04 -26.89
C GLU A 43 35.07 -3.49 -26.05
N VAL A 44 35.42 -4.22 -24.99
CA VAL A 44 36.81 -4.55 -24.65
C VAL A 44 36.90 -5.99 -24.16
N SER A 45 37.71 -6.76 -24.87
CA SER A 45 38.07 -8.16 -24.70
C SER A 45 38.81 -8.47 -23.40
N GLN A 46 38.47 -9.60 -22.70
CA GLN A 46 39.40 -10.72 -22.48
C GLN A 46 38.83 -11.85 -21.60
N ALA A 47 38.85 -13.05 -22.22
CA ALA A 47 39.17 -14.39 -21.68
C ALA A 47 38.21 -15.08 -20.69
N GLU A 48 37.64 -16.16 -21.22
CA GLU A 48 36.85 -17.25 -20.61
C GLU A 48 37.58 -18.08 -19.55
N PRO A 49 36.82 -18.87 -18.74
CA PRO A 49 36.51 -20.22 -19.20
C PRO A 49 35.04 -20.66 -19.06
N THR A 50 34.68 -21.40 -20.04
CA THR A 50 33.45 -22.06 -20.40
C THR A 50 32.93 -23.04 -19.33
N MET A 51 31.68 -22.82 -18.86
CA MET A 51 30.79 -23.92 -18.43
C MET A 51 29.40 -23.69 -19.03
N ALA A 52 28.88 -24.72 -19.68
CA ALA A 52 27.60 -24.71 -20.37
C ALA A 52 26.43 -24.45 -19.42
N PRO A 53 25.46 -23.61 -19.78
CA PRO A 53 24.27 -23.40 -18.95
C PRO A 53 23.26 -24.54 -19.14
N THR A 54 22.82 -25.08 -18.03
CA THR A 54 21.64 -25.93 -17.94
C THR A 54 20.40 -25.10 -18.29
N PRO A 55 19.45 -25.59 -19.11
CA PRO A 55 18.29 -24.80 -19.51
C PRO A 55 17.38 -24.55 -18.31
N VAL A 56 17.12 -23.27 -18.04
CA VAL A 56 16.10 -22.82 -17.09
C VAL A 56 14.73 -23.00 -17.77
N PRO A 57 13.73 -23.60 -17.12
CA PRO A 57 12.40 -23.69 -17.69
C PRO A 57 11.81 -22.28 -17.82
N THR A 58 11.48 -21.92 -19.06
CA THR A 58 10.72 -20.71 -19.38
C THR A 58 9.28 -20.93 -18.92
N MET A 59 8.90 -20.33 -17.79
CA MET A 59 7.50 -20.28 -17.40
C MET A 59 6.80 -19.20 -18.25
N THR A 60 5.98 -19.64 -19.18
CA THR A 60 5.00 -18.80 -19.85
C THR A 60 3.84 -18.62 -18.86
N PRO A 61 3.42 -17.39 -18.55
CA PRO A 61 2.19 -17.18 -17.79
C PRO A 61 1.03 -17.84 -18.52
N ALA A 62 0.17 -18.58 -17.82
CA ALA A 62 -1.04 -19.13 -18.39
C ALA A 62 -1.88 -17.97 -18.93
N GLU A 63 -2.36 -18.10 -20.17
CA GLU A 63 -3.34 -17.17 -20.72
C GLU A 63 -4.60 -17.25 -19.84
N PRO A 64 -5.18 -16.10 -19.43
CA PRO A 64 -6.44 -16.12 -18.71
C PRO A 64 -7.51 -16.72 -19.64
N ASP A 65 -8.21 -17.74 -19.14
CA ASP A 65 -9.43 -18.25 -19.78
C ASP A 65 -10.48 -17.11 -19.76
N GLU A 66 -10.68 -16.50 -20.92
CA GLU A 66 -11.81 -15.63 -21.17
C GLU A 66 -13.09 -16.48 -21.16
N LYS A 67 -13.66 -16.68 -20.00
CA LYS A 67 -15.07 -16.96 -19.81
C LYS A 67 -15.59 -15.90 -18.81
N GLU A 68 -16.16 -14.84 -19.35
CA GLU A 68 -17.17 -14.09 -18.65
C GLU A 68 -18.33 -15.06 -18.36
N ALA A 69 -18.24 -15.77 -17.25
CA ALA A 69 -19.42 -16.32 -16.60
C ALA A 69 -20.09 -15.11 -15.95
N GLU A 70 -21.37 -14.89 -16.22
CA GLU A 70 -22.25 -14.16 -15.33
C GLU A 70 -22.31 -14.97 -14.02
N ASP A 71 -21.28 -14.85 -13.19
CA ASP A 71 -21.29 -15.34 -11.83
C ASP A 71 -22.26 -14.44 -11.06
N ASP A 72 -23.30 -15.05 -10.50
CA ASP A 72 -24.12 -14.46 -9.45
C ASP A 72 -23.19 -14.29 -8.23
N ASP A 73 -22.44 -13.19 -8.19
CA ASP A 73 -21.50 -12.85 -7.12
C ASP A 73 -22.20 -12.31 -5.87
N GLY A 74 -23.52 -12.49 -5.76
CA GLY A 74 -24.33 -12.12 -4.60
C GLY A 74 -24.59 -10.61 -4.49
N LEU A 75 -24.38 -9.85 -5.55
CA LEU A 75 -24.65 -8.41 -5.59
C LEU A 75 -26.16 -8.15 -5.87
N GLU A 76 -26.71 -7.12 -5.25
CA GLU A 76 -28.03 -6.61 -5.58
C GLU A 76 -28.01 -5.75 -6.85
N GLU A 77 -29.16 -5.57 -7.51
CA GLU A 77 -29.28 -4.69 -8.67
C GLU A 77 -28.82 -3.26 -8.31
N GLY A 78 -27.90 -2.72 -9.09
CA GLY A 78 -27.31 -1.39 -8.87
C GLY A 78 -26.09 -1.36 -7.97
N GLN A 79 -25.63 -2.50 -7.46
CA GLN A 79 -24.38 -2.64 -6.73
C GLN A 79 -23.22 -3.06 -7.64
N MET A 80 -22.02 -2.88 -7.11
CA MET A 80 -20.77 -3.45 -7.60
C MET A 80 -19.85 -3.76 -6.41
N ARG A 81 -18.80 -4.50 -6.65
CA ARG A 81 -17.73 -4.66 -5.65
C ARG A 81 -16.85 -3.42 -5.60
N SER A 82 -16.61 -2.91 -4.39
CA SER A 82 -15.67 -1.85 -4.14
C SER A 82 -14.27 -2.23 -4.63
N PHE A 83 -13.59 -1.33 -5.33
CA PHE A 83 -12.19 -1.51 -5.73
C PHE A 83 -11.21 -1.40 -4.55
N LEU A 84 -11.64 -0.84 -3.41
CA LEU A 84 -10.79 -0.64 -2.23
C LEU A 84 -11.00 -1.73 -1.16
N SER A 85 -12.24 -2.17 -0.97
CA SER A 85 -12.60 -3.11 0.11
C SER A 85 -13.14 -4.46 -0.36
N GLY A 86 -13.46 -4.62 -1.64
CA GLY A 86 -14.12 -5.82 -2.17
C GLY A 86 -15.57 -6.02 -1.69
N LEU A 87 -16.07 -5.16 -0.81
CA LEU A 87 -17.45 -5.23 -0.30
C LEU A 87 -18.47 -4.68 -1.30
N PRO A 88 -19.75 -5.08 -1.24
CA PRO A 88 -20.81 -4.49 -2.05
C PRO A 88 -20.99 -3.00 -1.75
N VAL A 89 -21.03 -2.19 -2.78
CA VAL A 89 -21.30 -0.74 -2.72
C VAL A 89 -22.24 -0.33 -3.85
N ASP A 90 -22.92 0.81 -3.71
CA ASP A 90 -23.65 1.40 -4.82
C ASP A 90 -22.72 1.64 -6.01
N LYS A 91 -23.17 1.27 -7.21
CA LYS A 91 -22.35 1.40 -8.44
C LYS A 91 -21.87 2.82 -8.68
N ALA A 92 -22.68 3.83 -8.33
CA ALA A 92 -22.28 5.24 -8.45
C ALA A 92 -21.11 5.58 -7.51
N MET A 93 -21.09 5.01 -6.30
CA MET A 93 -19.99 5.15 -5.33
C MET A 93 -18.75 4.40 -5.80
N GLY A 94 -18.85 3.12 -6.13
CA GLY A 94 -17.73 2.30 -6.52
C GLY A 94 -17.07 2.72 -7.85
N MET A 95 -17.83 3.37 -8.74
CA MET A 95 -17.27 3.98 -9.96
C MET A 95 -16.67 5.36 -9.74
N ARG A 96 -16.92 6.00 -8.61
CA ARG A 96 -16.30 7.28 -8.26
C ARG A 96 -14.86 7.07 -7.82
N ARG A 97 -13.99 7.96 -8.25
CA ARG A 97 -12.59 7.98 -7.81
C ARG A 97 -12.50 8.20 -6.30
N PRO A 98 -11.75 7.38 -5.58
CA PRO A 98 -11.53 7.63 -4.16
C PRO A 98 -10.65 8.87 -3.95
N ILE A 99 -10.65 9.40 -2.73
CA ILE A 99 -9.66 10.38 -2.32
C ILE A 99 -8.53 9.69 -1.56
N ALA A 100 -7.29 10.12 -1.83
CA ALA A 100 -6.10 9.69 -1.11
C ALA A 100 -5.56 10.87 -0.28
N VAL A 101 -5.66 10.82 1.04
CA VAL A 101 -5.33 11.94 1.92
C VAL A 101 -4.06 11.67 2.71
N MET A 102 -3.10 12.61 2.62
CA MET A 102 -1.85 12.55 3.41
C MET A 102 -2.10 12.91 4.86
N LEU A 103 -1.90 11.96 5.77
CA LEU A 103 -2.15 12.13 7.20
C LEU A 103 -0.85 12.23 8.01
N ASN A 104 -0.91 13.09 9.03
CA ASN A 104 0.19 13.34 9.96
C ASN A 104 0.25 12.25 11.05
N ASN A 105 1.33 11.49 11.10
CA ASN A 105 1.49 10.41 12.07
C ASN A 105 2.37 10.76 13.28
N LEU A 106 2.67 12.03 13.51
CA LEU A 106 3.39 12.45 14.73
C LEU A 106 2.47 12.44 15.96
N LYS A 107 3.04 12.17 17.13
CA LYS A 107 2.29 12.14 18.41
C LYS A 107 1.50 13.44 18.67
N ALA A 108 2.04 14.58 18.28
CA ALA A 108 1.38 15.89 18.42
C ALA A 108 0.12 16.07 17.52
N ALA A 109 -0.09 15.16 16.57
CA ALA A 109 -1.23 15.14 15.67
C ALA A 109 -2.27 14.08 16.06
N GLN A 110 -2.03 13.33 17.13
CA GLN A 110 -2.96 12.30 17.58
C GLN A 110 -4.05 12.90 18.52
N PRO A 111 -5.26 12.31 18.53
CA PRO A 111 -5.76 11.33 17.57
C PRO A 111 -5.98 11.95 16.19
N MET A 112 -5.89 11.13 15.13
CA MET A 112 -6.27 11.52 13.76
C MET A 112 -7.79 11.49 13.62
N CYS A 113 -8.32 12.35 12.77
CA CYS A 113 -9.76 12.39 12.50
C CYS A 113 -10.10 11.63 11.22
N SER A 114 -11.12 10.78 11.29
CA SER A 114 -11.70 10.00 10.20
C SER A 114 -10.85 8.86 9.64
N ILE A 115 -9.72 8.52 10.24
CA ILE A 115 -8.87 7.43 9.75
C ILE A 115 -9.59 6.06 9.80
N SER A 116 -10.53 5.87 10.73
CA SER A 116 -11.34 4.65 10.82
C SER A 116 -12.30 4.44 9.64
N ARG A 117 -12.57 5.49 8.86
CA ARG A 117 -13.41 5.45 7.65
C ARG A 117 -12.61 5.10 6.39
N ALA A 118 -11.28 5.12 6.46
CA ALA A 118 -10.44 4.73 5.33
C ALA A 118 -10.56 3.23 5.04
N ASP A 119 -10.64 2.88 3.76
CA ASP A 119 -10.67 1.51 3.26
C ASP A 119 -9.25 0.92 3.15
N VAL A 120 -8.31 1.76 2.69
CA VAL A 120 -6.90 1.38 2.55
C VAL A 120 -6.01 2.43 3.20
N VAL A 121 -5.03 2.01 3.99
CA VAL A 121 -4.04 2.91 4.60
C VAL A 121 -2.63 2.43 4.30
N TYR A 122 -1.79 3.34 3.80
CA TYR A 122 -0.35 3.13 3.63
C TYR A 122 0.43 3.86 4.70
N GLU A 123 1.49 3.24 5.20
CA GLU A 123 2.47 3.86 6.08
C GLU A 123 3.87 3.73 5.51
N TYR A 124 4.54 4.87 5.30
CA TYR A 124 5.94 4.96 4.86
C TYR A 124 6.77 5.74 5.86
N VAL A 125 8.04 5.39 5.97
CA VAL A 125 9.04 6.25 6.62
C VAL A 125 9.29 7.47 5.74
N VAL A 126 9.41 8.63 6.38
CA VAL A 126 9.82 9.90 5.77
C VAL A 126 11.05 10.45 6.52
N GLU A 127 11.44 11.70 6.27
CA GLU A 127 12.62 12.34 6.86
C GLU A 127 12.61 12.23 8.39
N GLY A 128 13.79 12.13 9.00
CA GLY A 128 13.96 12.05 10.45
C GLY A 128 13.41 10.76 11.06
N ALA A 129 13.30 9.70 10.27
CA ALA A 129 12.77 8.40 10.67
C ALA A 129 11.33 8.42 11.24
N ILE A 130 10.58 9.51 11.03
CA ILE A 130 9.15 9.55 11.33
C ILE A 130 8.36 8.85 10.23
N THR A 131 7.11 8.49 10.51
CA THR A 131 6.23 7.94 9.47
C THR A 131 5.14 8.93 9.07
N ARG A 132 4.58 8.69 7.90
CA ARG A 132 3.40 9.39 7.40
C ARG A 132 2.43 8.38 6.83
N LEU A 133 1.13 8.67 6.97
CA LEU A 133 0.10 7.81 6.40
C LEU A 133 -0.47 8.46 5.14
N MET A 134 -0.92 7.63 4.22
CA MET A 134 -1.86 7.99 3.16
C MET A 134 -3.09 7.10 3.33
N ALA A 135 -4.24 7.73 3.54
CA ALA A 135 -5.50 7.04 3.73
C ALA A 135 -6.39 7.24 2.50
N LEU A 136 -6.94 6.15 1.97
CA LEU A 136 -7.85 6.16 0.82
C LEU A 136 -9.28 5.94 1.32
N PHE A 137 -10.18 6.77 0.82
CA PHE A 137 -11.59 6.76 1.18
C PHE A 137 -12.44 6.67 -0.09
N GLU A 138 -13.27 5.64 -0.19
CA GLU A 138 -14.28 5.54 -1.24
C GLU A 138 -15.55 6.31 -0.83
N ASP A 139 -16.01 6.08 0.41
CA ASP A 139 -17.14 6.78 1.03
C ASP A 139 -16.66 7.92 1.93
N TYR A 140 -16.67 9.15 1.42
CA TYR A 140 -16.21 10.33 2.14
C TYR A 140 -17.22 11.50 2.19
N GLU A 141 -18.40 11.36 1.57
CA GLU A 141 -19.35 12.45 1.39
C GLU A 141 -19.92 13.04 2.69
N ASP A 142 -19.93 12.26 3.76
CA ASP A 142 -20.38 12.69 5.09
C ASP A 142 -19.23 13.12 6.03
N LEU A 143 -17.98 13.21 5.52
CA LEU A 143 -16.82 13.53 6.33
C LEU A 143 -16.49 15.02 6.31
N ASP A 144 -16.89 15.73 7.35
CA ASP A 144 -16.62 17.18 7.50
C ASP A 144 -15.16 17.47 7.91
N LYS A 145 -14.47 16.49 8.50
CA LYS A 145 -13.13 16.66 9.05
C LYS A 145 -12.26 15.44 8.82
N ILE A 146 -11.26 15.55 7.95
CA ILE A 146 -10.26 14.52 7.67
C ILE A 146 -8.88 15.11 7.96
N GLY A 147 -8.06 14.42 8.74
CA GLY A 147 -6.69 14.89 8.98
C GLY A 147 -6.09 14.59 10.36
N SER A 148 -5.05 15.32 10.76
CA SER A 148 -4.48 16.52 10.10
C SER A 148 -3.67 16.14 8.85
N VAL A 149 -3.82 16.96 7.82
CA VAL A 149 -3.22 16.74 6.49
C VAL A 149 -1.77 17.21 6.45
N ARG A 150 -0.92 16.52 5.67
CA ARG A 150 0.52 16.79 5.60
C ARG A 150 1.05 16.76 4.16
N SER A 151 2.35 17.07 4.06
CA SER A 151 3.04 17.20 2.80
C SER A 151 3.27 15.86 2.10
N CYS A 152 3.15 15.87 0.79
CA CYS A 152 3.45 14.78 -0.12
C CYS A 152 4.94 14.42 -0.18
N ARG A 153 5.21 13.17 -0.55
CA ARG A 153 6.50 12.64 -1.04
C ARG A 153 6.24 11.89 -2.33
N GLU A 154 7.24 11.81 -3.18
CA GLU A 154 7.13 11.25 -4.53
C GLU A 154 6.52 9.83 -4.53
N TYR A 155 6.99 8.96 -3.65
CA TYR A 155 6.52 7.56 -3.57
C TYR A 155 5.05 7.42 -3.16
N PHE A 156 4.47 8.40 -2.46
CA PHE A 156 3.03 8.42 -2.20
C PHE A 156 2.22 8.76 -3.47
N VAL A 157 2.79 9.56 -4.38
CA VAL A 157 2.13 9.84 -5.67
C VAL A 157 2.08 8.57 -6.51
N TYR A 158 3.19 7.82 -6.63
CA TYR A 158 3.16 6.52 -7.31
C TYR A 158 2.16 5.53 -6.69
N THR A 159 1.96 5.62 -5.36
CA THR A 159 1.01 4.76 -4.65
C THR A 159 -0.44 5.16 -4.90
N GLU A 160 -0.77 6.46 -4.89
CA GLU A 160 -2.14 6.92 -5.14
C GLU A 160 -2.60 6.65 -6.58
N LEU A 161 -1.67 6.74 -7.54
CA LEU A 161 -1.93 6.47 -8.96
C LEU A 161 -2.41 5.03 -9.21
N GLU A 162 -2.01 4.08 -8.35
CA GLU A 162 -2.47 2.69 -8.42
C GLU A 162 -3.99 2.55 -8.18
N PHE A 163 -4.58 3.54 -7.51
CA PHE A 163 -6.00 3.59 -7.16
C PHE A 163 -6.79 4.56 -8.03
N ASP A 164 -6.15 5.19 -9.03
CA ASP A 164 -6.77 6.26 -9.81
C ASP A 164 -7.44 7.29 -8.90
N ALA A 165 -6.80 7.62 -7.75
CA ALA A 165 -7.37 8.46 -6.72
C ALA A 165 -7.24 9.95 -7.06
N ILE A 166 -7.94 10.83 -6.29
CA ILE A 166 -7.67 12.27 -6.26
C ILE A 166 -6.84 12.54 -5.01
N TYR A 167 -5.65 13.08 -5.20
CA TYR A 167 -4.64 13.16 -4.15
C TYR A 167 -4.74 14.45 -3.33
N CYS A 168 -4.96 14.34 -2.01
CA CYS A 168 -5.12 15.46 -1.09
C CYS A 168 -3.88 15.60 -0.17
N HIS A 169 -3.15 16.71 -0.30
CA HIS A 169 -1.95 16.95 0.50
C HIS A 169 -1.75 18.44 0.82
N TYR A 170 -1.00 18.75 1.89
CA TYR A 170 -0.71 20.12 2.27
C TYR A 170 0.80 20.39 2.14
N GLY A 171 1.22 20.89 0.97
CA GLY A 171 2.61 21.04 0.59
C GLY A 171 3.28 19.72 0.15
N GLN A 172 4.51 19.80 -0.31
CA GLN A 172 5.26 18.68 -0.88
C GLN A 172 6.77 18.81 -0.65
N ALA A 173 7.49 17.71 -0.84
CA ALA A 173 8.95 17.71 -1.02
C ALA A 173 9.30 18.22 -2.42
N SER A 174 10.49 18.81 -2.58
CA SER A 174 10.98 19.27 -3.87
C SER A 174 11.06 18.15 -4.93
N TYR A 175 11.37 16.93 -4.50
CA TYR A 175 11.47 15.74 -5.35
C TYR A 175 10.13 15.29 -5.95
N ALA A 176 9.01 15.65 -5.33
CA ALA A 176 7.68 15.31 -5.81
C ALA A 176 7.08 16.35 -6.79
N VAL A 177 7.72 17.52 -6.98
CA VAL A 177 7.12 18.64 -7.72
C VAL A 177 6.86 18.30 -9.18
N ASP A 178 7.83 17.70 -9.86
CA ASP A 178 7.71 17.38 -11.29
C ASP A 178 6.61 16.36 -11.53
N LEU A 179 6.53 15.31 -10.67
CA LEU A 179 5.50 14.29 -10.77
C LEU A 179 4.11 14.84 -10.45
N LEU A 180 3.96 15.68 -9.40
CA LEU A 180 2.69 16.33 -9.07
C LEU A 180 2.18 17.29 -10.16
N ASN A 181 3.06 17.80 -11.01
CA ASN A 181 2.70 18.67 -12.13
C ASN A 181 2.45 17.89 -13.44
N SER A 182 2.54 16.56 -13.40
CA SER A 182 2.21 15.73 -14.56
C SER A 182 0.70 15.80 -14.86
N ASP A 183 0.33 15.71 -16.13
CA ASP A 183 -1.04 15.82 -16.60
C ASP A 183 -1.94 14.63 -16.23
N TYR A 184 -1.36 13.57 -15.69
CA TYR A 184 -2.05 12.37 -15.19
C TYR A 184 -2.16 12.31 -13.67
N VAL A 185 -1.67 13.32 -12.92
CA VAL A 185 -1.75 13.39 -11.46
C VAL A 185 -2.75 14.47 -11.03
N ASP A 186 -3.95 14.05 -10.65
CA ASP A 186 -4.98 14.93 -10.12
C ASP A 186 -4.78 15.14 -8.61
N ASN A 187 -4.26 16.32 -8.23
CA ASN A 187 -3.96 16.60 -6.83
C ASN A 187 -4.54 17.92 -6.32
N LEU A 188 -4.98 17.93 -5.06
CA LEU A 188 -5.45 19.10 -4.32
C LEU A 188 -4.39 19.49 -3.30
N ASN A 189 -3.68 20.59 -3.57
CA ASN A 189 -2.54 21.04 -2.77
C ASN A 189 -2.92 22.21 -1.86
N GLY A 190 -2.78 22.04 -0.55
CA GLY A 190 -3.04 23.12 0.43
C GLY A 190 -2.15 24.37 0.29
N LEU A 191 -1.12 24.34 -0.57
CA LEU A 191 -0.30 25.49 -0.96
C LEU A 191 -0.57 25.95 -2.40
N GLY A 192 -1.49 25.27 -3.11
CA GLY A 192 -1.95 25.63 -4.45
C GLY A 192 -3.01 26.73 -4.42
N LYS A 193 -3.50 27.08 -5.62
CA LYS A 193 -4.58 28.07 -5.78
C LYS A 193 -5.92 27.61 -5.19
N GLU A 194 -6.12 26.29 -5.06
CA GLU A 194 -7.29 25.63 -4.49
C GLU A 194 -7.21 25.51 -2.96
N GLY A 195 -6.04 25.78 -2.37
CA GLY A 195 -5.73 25.47 -0.97
C GLY A 195 -6.72 26.05 0.04
N ASP A 196 -7.12 27.32 -0.11
CA ASP A 196 -8.08 27.97 0.78
C ASP A 196 -9.53 27.48 0.57
N THR A 197 -9.82 26.83 -0.56
CA THR A 197 -11.11 26.19 -0.83
C THR A 197 -11.19 24.80 -0.21
N VAL A 198 -10.12 24.02 -0.32
CA VAL A 198 -10.08 22.61 0.07
C VAL A 198 -9.75 22.42 1.53
N TYR A 199 -8.93 23.31 2.11
CA TYR A 199 -8.36 23.10 3.45
C TYR A 199 -8.69 24.23 4.39
N TYR A 200 -8.80 23.87 5.66
CA TYR A 200 -8.94 24.83 6.76
C TYR A 200 -7.99 24.47 7.91
N ARG A 201 -7.79 25.43 8.82
CA ARG A 201 -6.97 25.21 10.03
C ARG A 201 -7.81 25.37 11.28
N THR A 202 -7.62 24.45 12.20
CA THR A 202 -8.25 24.52 13.53
C THR A 202 -7.33 25.24 14.51
N THR A 203 -7.87 25.63 15.68
CA THR A 203 -7.15 26.35 16.74
C THR A 203 -6.82 25.47 17.96
N ASP A 204 -7.36 24.26 18.01
CA ASP A 204 -7.13 23.27 19.08
C ASP A 204 -5.72 22.69 19.07
N ARG A 205 -5.07 22.73 17.91
CA ARG A 205 -3.68 22.28 17.71
C ARG A 205 -2.83 23.39 17.10
N LYS A 206 -1.52 23.30 17.32
CA LYS A 206 -0.57 24.25 16.72
C LYS A 206 -0.18 23.80 15.31
N ALA A 207 0.04 24.77 14.40
CA ALA A 207 0.66 24.48 13.12
C ALA A 207 2.02 23.78 13.34
N PRO A 208 2.37 22.79 12.51
CA PRO A 208 1.72 22.35 11.28
C PRO A 208 0.72 21.17 11.48
N HIS A 209 0.25 20.89 12.71
CA HIS A 209 -0.57 19.72 13.07
C HIS A 209 -2.09 20.00 13.06
N ASN A 210 -2.52 21.06 12.39
CA ASN A 210 -3.88 21.60 12.49
C ASN A 210 -4.52 21.92 11.13
N ALA A 211 -4.01 21.38 10.04
CA ALA A 211 -4.64 21.52 8.71
C ALA A 211 -5.55 20.31 8.47
N TYR A 212 -6.78 20.56 8.05
CA TYR A 212 -7.82 19.57 7.79
C TYR A 212 -8.50 19.85 6.46
N THR A 213 -9.18 18.83 5.94
CA THR A 213 -10.10 18.92 4.79
C THR A 213 -11.41 18.22 5.16
N GLY A 214 -12.39 18.28 4.28
CA GLY A 214 -13.65 17.56 4.38
C GLY A 214 -14.32 17.46 3.00
N ALA A 215 -15.42 16.73 2.92
CA ALA A 215 -16.12 16.40 1.68
C ALA A 215 -16.43 17.67 0.85
N GLU A 216 -17.03 18.69 1.47
CA GLU A 216 -17.43 19.94 0.78
C GLU A 216 -16.21 20.65 0.15
N GLY A 217 -15.11 20.76 0.91
CA GLY A 217 -13.88 21.38 0.40
C GLY A 217 -13.22 20.59 -0.72
N ILE A 218 -13.21 19.26 -0.61
CA ILE A 218 -12.68 18.37 -1.64
C ILE A 218 -13.51 18.48 -2.92
N ASP A 219 -14.82 18.41 -2.84
CA ASP A 219 -15.72 18.53 -3.98
C ASP A 219 -15.58 19.87 -4.70
N ALA A 220 -15.52 20.97 -3.92
CA ALA A 220 -15.28 22.30 -4.48
C ALA A 220 -13.90 22.41 -5.15
N GLY A 221 -12.89 21.74 -4.59
CA GLY A 221 -11.56 21.68 -5.18
C GLY A 221 -11.54 20.89 -6.50
N ILE A 222 -12.21 19.75 -6.56
CA ILE A 222 -12.37 18.92 -7.77
C ILE A 222 -13.01 19.75 -8.89
N ASP A 223 -14.10 20.45 -8.58
CA ASP A 223 -14.80 21.31 -9.54
C ASP A 223 -13.93 22.48 -10.00
N MET A 224 -13.24 23.15 -9.07
CA MET A 224 -12.33 24.26 -9.37
C MET A 224 -11.17 23.84 -10.29
N MET A 225 -10.65 22.64 -10.10
CA MET A 225 -9.54 22.12 -10.89
C MET A 225 -10.00 21.43 -12.18
N GLY A 226 -11.29 21.08 -12.28
CA GLY A 226 -11.87 20.38 -13.43
C GLY A 226 -11.48 18.92 -13.51
N TYR A 227 -11.24 18.27 -12.37
CA TYR A 227 -10.82 16.88 -12.32
C TYR A 227 -11.98 15.92 -12.64
N ARG A 228 -11.63 14.79 -13.23
CA ARG A 228 -12.54 13.68 -13.50
C ARG A 228 -13.02 13.07 -12.19
N ARG A 229 -14.33 12.82 -12.06
CA ARG A 229 -14.92 12.27 -10.84
C ARG A 229 -14.97 10.74 -10.80
N ASN A 230 -15.11 10.10 -11.95
CA ASN A 230 -15.21 8.63 -12.02
C ASN A 230 -13.89 8.00 -12.48
N HIS A 231 -13.68 6.75 -12.14
CA HIS A 231 -12.60 5.93 -12.65
C HIS A 231 -12.57 5.91 -14.20
N TYR A 232 -11.41 5.59 -14.76
CA TYR A 232 -11.33 5.24 -16.18
C TYR A 232 -12.15 3.98 -16.43
N GLU A 233 -12.73 3.85 -17.62
CA GLU A 233 -13.57 2.68 -18.00
C GLU A 233 -12.82 1.37 -17.95
N ASP A 234 -11.49 1.40 -18.15
CA ASP A 234 -10.59 0.26 -18.12
C ASP A 234 -9.95 0.02 -16.75
N TYR A 235 -10.31 0.78 -15.72
CA TYR A 235 -9.81 0.58 -14.38
C TYR A 235 -10.39 -0.69 -13.75
N LYS A 236 -9.51 -1.56 -13.24
CA LYS A 236 -9.88 -2.88 -12.69
C LYS A 236 -9.54 -3.06 -11.20
N GLY A 237 -9.17 -1.96 -10.52
CA GLY A 237 -8.73 -2.01 -9.12
C GLY A 237 -7.32 -2.57 -8.94
N LYS A 238 -6.83 -2.47 -7.73
CA LYS A 238 -5.51 -2.97 -7.33
C LYS A 238 -5.54 -4.39 -6.77
N PHE A 239 -6.57 -4.75 -6.03
CA PHE A 239 -6.64 -6.01 -5.30
C PHE A 239 -7.47 -7.05 -6.05
N LYS A 240 -7.05 -8.31 -5.97
CA LYS A 240 -7.89 -9.46 -6.25
C LYS A 240 -8.57 -9.87 -4.94
N PHE A 241 -9.82 -9.49 -4.77
CA PHE A 241 -10.59 -9.89 -3.59
C PHE A 241 -11.14 -11.31 -3.74
N CYS A 242 -11.28 -12.03 -2.63
CA CYS A 242 -12.02 -13.30 -2.59
C CYS A 242 -13.50 -13.07 -2.86
N ASP A 243 -14.24 -14.11 -3.27
CA ASP A 243 -15.68 -14.02 -3.46
C ASP A 243 -16.39 -13.59 -2.16
N LEU A 244 -17.61 -13.00 -2.28
CA LEU A 244 -18.32 -12.46 -1.12
C LEU A 244 -18.73 -13.53 -0.09
N ASP A 245 -18.94 -14.77 -0.53
CA ASP A 245 -19.31 -15.92 0.30
C ASP A 245 -18.09 -16.74 0.77
N LYS A 246 -16.87 -16.27 0.50
CA LYS A 246 -15.62 -16.94 0.83
C LYS A 246 -14.73 -16.09 1.74
N GLU A 247 -13.90 -16.79 2.49
CA GLU A 247 -12.85 -16.21 3.31
C GLU A 247 -11.52 -16.90 3.02
N VAL A 248 -10.47 -16.12 2.90
CA VAL A 248 -9.09 -16.63 2.78
C VAL A 248 -8.54 -16.81 4.18
N THR A 249 -8.67 -18.03 4.72
CA THR A 249 -8.22 -18.33 6.10
C THR A 249 -6.74 -18.62 6.22
N ASN A 250 -6.07 -18.95 5.09
CA ASN A 250 -4.64 -19.28 5.04
C ASN A 250 -4.23 -20.34 6.08
N GLU A 251 -4.98 -21.43 6.21
CA GLU A 251 -4.79 -22.46 7.26
C GLU A 251 -3.36 -23.04 7.29
N GLU A 252 -2.71 -23.14 6.14
CA GLU A 252 -1.30 -23.56 6.02
C GLU A 252 -0.32 -22.45 6.48
N GLY A 253 -0.78 -21.21 6.65
CA GLY A 253 0.03 -20.08 7.08
C GLY A 253 0.43 -20.15 8.55
N MET A 254 1.49 -19.43 8.90
CA MET A 254 1.97 -19.31 10.28
C MET A 254 0.92 -18.57 11.13
N LYS A 255 0.55 -19.15 12.29
CA LYS A 255 -0.35 -18.47 13.24
C LYS A 255 0.36 -17.26 13.83
N ILE A 256 -0.26 -16.05 13.75
CA ILE A 256 0.32 -14.79 14.21
C ILE A 256 -0.71 -14.01 14.99
N THR A 257 -0.37 -13.63 16.22
CA THR A 257 -1.20 -12.79 17.08
C THR A 257 -0.65 -11.37 17.24
N TYR A 258 0.63 -11.16 16.95
CA TYR A 258 1.31 -9.86 17.10
C TYR A 258 2.30 -9.63 15.96
N MET A 259 2.27 -8.42 15.36
CA MET A 259 3.28 -8.01 14.39
C MET A 259 3.59 -6.51 14.47
N ALA A 260 4.88 -6.17 14.31
CA ALA A 260 5.38 -4.81 14.33
C ALA A 260 6.38 -4.58 13.19
N PRO A 261 6.19 -3.54 12.36
CA PRO A 261 7.13 -3.16 11.30
C PRO A 261 8.41 -2.52 11.83
N ASN A 262 8.45 -2.22 13.14
CA ASN A 262 9.59 -1.64 13.86
C ASN A 262 10.04 -0.25 13.37
N TYR A 263 9.12 0.59 12.91
CA TYR A 263 9.41 2.00 12.68
C TYR A 263 9.89 2.69 13.98
N LYS A 264 10.92 3.52 13.86
CA LYS A 264 11.72 3.96 15.03
C LYS A 264 10.99 4.92 15.97
N ILE A 265 10.12 5.80 15.45
CA ILE A 265 9.56 6.92 16.22
C ILE A 265 8.20 6.55 16.82
N ASN A 266 7.23 6.16 16.01
CA ASN A 266 5.88 5.82 16.47
C ASN A 266 5.76 4.39 16.98
N LYS A 267 6.72 3.50 16.65
CA LYS A 267 6.79 2.10 17.09
C LYS A 267 5.43 1.40 16.99
N PRO A 268 4.82 1.35 15.82
CA PRO A 268 3.51 0.78 15.67
C PRO A 268 3.55 -0.74 15.76
N TRP A 269 2.44 -1.32 16.19
CA TRP A 269 2.20 -2.75 16.12
C TRP A 269 0.73 -3.04 15.90
N PHE A 270 0.44 -4.29 15.56
CA PHE A 270 -0.90 -4.82 15.39
C PHE A 270 -1.06 -6.06 16.27
N GLU A 271 -2.26 -6.21 16.85
CA GLU A 271 -2.68 -7.40 17.58
C GLU A 271 -3.95 -7.95 16.96
N TYR A 272 -4.00 -9.26 16.75
CA TYR A 272 -5.17 -9.94 16.22
C TYR A 272 -6.20 -10.14 17.32
N ASP A 273 -7.40 -9.60 17.12
CA ASP A 273 -8.56 -9.83 17.98
C ASP A 273 -9.40 -10.98 17.41
N GLU A 274 -9.32 -12.16 18.05
CA GLU A 274 -10.03 -13.38 17.61
C GLU A 274 -11.56 -13.21 17.62
N LYS A 275 -12.13 -12.25 18.36
CA LYS A 275 -13.59 -12.03 18.39
C LYS A 275 -14.08 -11.13 17.28
N ARG A 276 -13.23 -10.19 16.86
CA ARG A 276 -13.50 -9.29 15.75
C ARG A 276 -13.02 -9.87 14.43
N GLU A 277 -12.12 -10.85 14.48
CA GLU A 277 -11.37 -11.39 13.34
C GLU A 277 -10.58 -10.31 12.58
N GLN A 278 -10.14 -9.28 13.30
CA GLN A 278 -9.47 -8.10 12.78
C GLN A 278 -8.19 -7.80 13.58
N TYR A 279 -7.32 -6.98 12.99
CA TYR A 279 -6.09 -6.49 13.61
C TYR A 279 -6.30 -5.10 14.18
N GLY A 280 -6.26 -4.96 15.52
CA GLY A 280 -6.24 -3.68 16.20
C GLY A 280 -4.86 -3.02 16.07
N ARG A 281 -4.82 -1.74 15.67
CA ARG A 281 -3.58 -1.01 15.53
C ARG A 281 -3.22 -0.22 16.78
N PHE A 282 -1.93 -0.22 17.10
CA PHE A 282 -1.32 0.51 18.22
C PHE A 282 -0.14 1.34 17.73
N GLN A 283 0.18 2.44 18.42
CA GLN A 283 1.39 3.21 18.24
C GLN A 283 1.65 4.11 19.45
N TYR A 284 2.89 4.53 19.68
CA TYR A 284 3.26 5.36 20.83
C TYR A 284 2.89 4.75 22.18
N ASP A 285 2.97 3.42 22.28
CA ASP A 285 2.63 2.59 23.44
C ASP A 285 1.13 2.61 23.84
N GLU A 286 0.23 3.00 22.92
CA GLU A 286 -1.21 3.11 23.14
C GLU A 286 -2.00 2.58 21.93
N PRO A 287 -3.28 2.16 22.09
CA PRO A 287 -4.18 1.91 20.96
C PRO A 287 -4.29 3.17 20.09
N GLN A 288 -4.27 3.01 18.78
CA GLN A 288 -4.53 4.14 17.88
C GLN A 288 -6.03 4.40 17.80
N ILE A 289 -6.43 5.56 18.28
CA ILE A 289 -7.84 5.98 18.36
C ILE A 289 -8.14 6.95 17.22
N ASP A 290 -9.33 6.82 16.62
CA ASP A 290 -9.89 7.81 15.72
C ASP A 290 -10.59 8.93 16.51
N GLU A 291 -10.31 10.19 16.18
CA GLU A 291 -10.95 11.35 16.82
C GLU A 291 -12.46 11.40 16.54
N LEU A 292 -12.91 10.95 15.37
CA LEU A 292 -14.31 10.97 14.97
C LEU A 292 -15.18 10.03 15.81
N THR A 293 -14.69 8.80 16.03
CA THR A 293 -15.47 7.77 16.72
C THR A 293 -15.09 7.60 18.18
N GLY A 294 -13.88 7.99 18.58
CA GLY A 294 -13.31 7.71 19.89
C GLY A 294 -12.91 6.24 20.08
N GLU A 295 -12.97 5.42 19.04
CA GLU A 295 -12.67 3.99 19.07
C GLU A 295 -11.30 3.67 18.46
N GLN A 296 -10.74 2.53 18.85
CA GLN A 296 -9.53 1.98 18.23
C GLN A 296 -9.80 1.61 16.77
N ILE A 297 -8.81 1.83 15.91
CA ILE A 297 -8.90 1.44 14.49
C ILE A 297 -8.51 -0.03 14.30
N TYR A 298 -9.24 -0.70 13.39
CA TYR A 298 -9.08 -2.11 13.06
C TYR A 298 -9.01 -2.31 11.55
N PHE A 299 -8.32 -3.38 11.12
CA PHE A 299 -8.16 -3.78 9.72
C PHE A 299 -8.34 -5.29 9.57
N ASP A 300 -8.96 -5.70 8.46
CA ASP A 300 -9.16 -7.11 8.11
C ASP A 300 -7.87 -7.72 7.57
N ASN A 301 -7.09 -6.90 6.88
CA ASN A 301 -5.85 -7.27 6.23
C ASN A 301 -4.70 -6.34 6.65
N VAL A 302 -3.53 -6.91 6.88
CA VAL A 302 -2.29 -6.15 7.05
C VAL A 302 -1.23 -6.72 6.09
N ILE A 303 -0.51 -5.84 5.40
CA ILE A 303 0.58 -6.23 4.49
C ILE A 303 1.85 -5.51 4.92
N PHE A 304 2.92 -6.26 5.18
CA PHE A 304 4.27 -5.72 5.25
C PHE A 304 4.88 -5.85 3.86
N GLN A 305 5.07 -4.73 3.18
CA GLN A 305 5.61 -4.64 1.84
C GLN A 305 7.03 -4.08 1.92
N TYR A 306 8.00 -4.81 1.40
CA TYR A 306 9.41 -4.44 1.45
C TYR A 306 9.85 -3.84 0.12
N ASN A 307 10.29 -2.58 0.16
CA ASN A 307 10.73 -1.86 -1.02
C ASN A 307 12.21 -1.48 -0.90
N LYS A 308 12.94 -1.56 -2.01
CA LYS A 308 14.26 -0.94 -2.11
C LYS A 308 14.14 0.55 -1.86
N TRP A 309 15.15 1.13 -1.25
CA TRP A 309 15.13 2.53 -0.87
C TRP A 309 16.51 3.19 -1.01
N ALA A 310 16.52 4.52 -1.04
CA ALA A 310 17.74 5.31 -0.98
C ALA A 310 17.49 6.62 -0.24
N GLN A 311 18.51 7.12 0.45
CA GLN A 311 18.53 8.49 0.94
C GLN A 311 18.96 9.41 -0.20
N LEU A 312 18.22 10.48 -0.47
CA LEU A 312 18.44 11.36 -1.61
C LEU A 312 19.40 12.51 -1.30
N ASP A 313 19.38 13.01 -0.06
CA ASP A 313 20.20 14.16 0.34
C ASP A 313 20.51 14.18 1.84
N GLU A 314 21.24 15.22 2.28
CA GLU A 314 21.64 15.45 3.67
C GLU A 314 20.46 15.85 4.60
N LYS A 315 19.28 16.11 4.05
CA LYS A 315 18.06 16.42 4.80
C LYS A 315 17.20 15.17 5.04
N ASP A 316 17.78 14.00 4.81
CA ASP A 316 17.15 12.70 4.98
C ASP A 316 15.92 12.46 4.07
N TYR A 317 15.78 13.17 2.93
CA TYR A 317 14.77 12.81 1.95
C TYR A 317 15.03 11.41 1.42
N LEU A 318 13.95 10.63 1.29
CA LEU A 318 14.00 9.23 0.89
C LEU A 318 13.35 9.04 -0.47
N ALA A 319 13.86 8.08 -1.24
CA ALA A 319 13.18 7.46 -2.38
C ALA A 319 12.87 6.01 -2.03
N PHE A 320 11.70 5.55 -2.45
CA PHE A 320 11.32 4.14 -2.44
C PHE A 320 11.09 3.68 -3.88
N ASP A 321 11.64 2.52 -4.22
CA ASP A 321 11.38 1.91 -5.51
C ASP A 321 9.96 1.32 -5.51
N CYS A 322 9.06 1.94 -6.26
CA CYS A 322 7.68 1.53 -6.42
C CYS A 322 7.45 0.72 -7.72
N HIS A 323 8.51 0.33 -8.46
CA HIS A 323 8.38 -0.23 -9.80
C HIS A 323 8.95 -1.64 -9.97
N SER A 324 10.04 -1.98 -9.29
CA SER A 324 10.82 -3.18 -9.60
C SER A 324 10.38 -4.46 -8.90
N GLY A 325 9.45 -4.38 -7.95
CA GLY A 325 9.01 -5.55 -7.18
C GLY A 325 9.78 -5.78 -5.88
N GLY A 326 9.24 -6.63 -5.03
CA GLY A 326 9.79 -6.95 -3.72
C GLY A 326 9.04 -8.08 -3.03
N VAL A 327 9.39 -8.36 -1.78
CA VAL A 327 8.72 -9.37 -0.97
C VAL A 327 7.62 -8.75 -0.12
N ILE A 328 6.66 -9.58 0.29
CA ILE A 328 5.61 -9.20 1.24
C ILE A 328 5.44 -10.28 2.32
N GLN A 329 4.81 -9.86 3.40
CA GLN A 329 4.14 -10.73 4.35
C GLN A 329 2.70 -10.27 4.44
N TYR A 330 1.76 -11.14 4.08
CA TYR A 330 0.32 -10.88 4.12
C TYR A 330 -0.27 -11.52 5.36
N PHE A 331 -0.97 -10.73 6.17
CA PHE A 331 -1.61 -11.11 7.41
C PHE A 331 -3.12 -10.96 7.28
N THR A 332 -3.84 -12.03 7.52
CA THR A 332 -5.31 -12.08 7.59
C THR A 332 -5.76 -13.24 8.46
N HIS A 333 -6.90 -13.15 9.13
CA HIS A 333 -7.46 -14.19 10.03
C HIS A 333 -6.45 -14.79 11.03
N GLY A 334 -5.57 -13.94 11.59
CA GLY A 334 -4.54 -14.41 12.53
C GLY A 334 -3.46 -15.30 11.91
N ARG A 335 -3.31 -15.28 10.58
CA ARG A 335 -2.34 -16.06 9.82
C ARG A 335 -1.46 -15.17 8.97
N MET A 336 -0.25 -15.62 8.68
CA MET A 336 0.69 -14.95 7.78
C MET A 336 1.12 -15.90 6.68
N VAL A 337 1.09 -15.41 5.45
CA VAL A 337 1.71 -16.05 4.29
C VAL A 337 2.73 -15.11 3.66
N PRO A 338 3.89 -15.64 3.23
CA PRO A 338 4.86 -14.88 2.47
C PRO A 338 4.41 -14.77 1.01
N GLY A 339 4.86 -13.71 0.35
CA GLY A 339 4.60 -13.51 -1.07
C GLY A 339 5.53 -12.47 -1.67
N ILE A 340 5.20 -12.05 -2.88
CA ILE A 340 5.91 -11.00 -3.61
C ILE A 340 4.92 -9.95 -4.12
N TRP A 341 5.42 -8.76 -4.35
CA TRP A 341 4.69 -7.73 -5.08
C TRP A 341 5.40 -7.41 -6.39
N LEU A 342 4.63 -7.19 -7.44
CA LEU A 342 5.13 -6.78 -8.75
C LEU A 342 4.18 -5.72 -9.32
N ARG A 343 4.73 -4.76 -10.08
CA ARG A 343 3.91 -3.81 -10.83
C ARG A 343 3.40 -4.47 -12.11
N ASP A 344 2.09 -4.46 -12.30
CA ASP A 344 1.44 -5.08 -13.46
C ASP A 344 1.44 -4.14 -14.67
N ILE A 345 2.56 -4.10 -15.38
CA ILE A 345 2.75 -3.22 -16.53
C ILE A 345 1.80 -3.50 -17.72
N LYS A 346 1.06 -4.63 -17.70
CA LYS A 346 0.05 -4.95 -18.72
C LYS A 346 -1.23 -4.12 -18.54
N GLN A 347 -1.44 -3.59 -17.34
CA GLN A 347 -2.59 -2.74 -17.00
C GLN A 347 -2.26 -1.24 -17.03
N ALA A 348 -1.26 -0.84 -17.79
CA ALA A 348 -0.88 0.55 -17.95
C ALA A 348 -1.99 1.34 -18.66
N HIS A 349 -2.66 2.23 -17.97
CA HIS A 349 -3.60 3.15 -18.60
C HIS A 349 -2.85 4.07 -19.58
N ASN A 350 -3.26 4.07 -20.86
CA ASN A 350 -2.59 4.81 -21.94
C ASN A 350 -1.07 4.55 -22.04
N GLY A 351 -0.60 3.39 -21.60
CA GLY A 351 0.82 3.04 -21.60
C GLY A 351 1.65 3.70 -20.50
N ASN A 352 1.01 4.38 -19.55
CA ASN A 352 1.70 5.00 -18.41
C ASN A 352 1.97 3.97 -17.31
N VAL A 353 3.25 3.64 -17.11
CA VAL A 353 3.70 2.65 -16.13
C VAL A 353 3.44 3.10 -14.68
N ASP A 354 3.45 4.42 -14.41
CA ASP A 354 3.20 4.95 -13.06
C ASP A 354 1.77 4.68 -12.59
N MET A 355 0.82 4.53 -13.53
CA MET A 355 -0.58 4.22 -13.24
C MET A 355 -0.87 2.72 -13.15
N CYS A 356 0.13 1.86 -13.34
CA CYS A 356 -0.06 0.41 -13.20
C CYS A 356 -0.19 0.02 -11.73
N PRO A 357 -1.17 -0.82 -11.35
CA PRO A 357 -1.26 -1.29 -9.99
C PRO A 357 -0.12 -2.26 -9.66
N ILE A 358 0.32 -2.23 -8.41
CA ILE A 358 1.09 -3.32 -7.81
C ILE A 358 0.11 -4.47 -7.53
N ARG A 359 0.50 -5.70 -7.95
CA ARG A 359 -0.21 -6.94 -7.64
C ARG A 359 0.60 -7.76 -6.65
N TYR A 360 -0.10 -8.57 -5.87
CA TYR A 360 0.48 -9.48 -4.88
C TYR A 360 0.37 -10.91 -5.35
N TYR A 361 1.44 -11.69 -5.19
CA TYR A 361 1.51 -13.08 -5.62
C TYR A 361 2.04 -13.95 -4.49
N ASP A 362 1.60 -15.22 -4.45
CA ASP A 362 2.23 -16.24 -3.63
C ASP A 362 3.61 -16.62 -4.19
N LEU A 363 4.28 -17.57 -3.55
CA LEU A 363 5.61 -17.99 -3.98
C LEU A 363 5.58 -18.97 -5.16
N GLU A 364 4.42 -19.49 -5.50
CA GLU A 364 4.15 -20.28 -6.69
C GLU A 364 3.83 -19.41 -7.91
N GLY A 365 3.60 -18.10 -7.72
CA GLY A 365 3.30 -17.14 -8.77
C GLY A 365 1.82 -16.96 -9.06
N ASN A 366 0.93 -17.49 -8.21
CA ASN A 366 -0.50 -17.22 -8.30
C ASN A 366 -0.80 -15.86 -7.65
N GLU A 367 -1.71 -15.08 -8.23
CA GLU A 367 -2.15 -13.83 -7.63
C GLU A 367 -2.88 -14.11 -6.31
N LEU A 368 -2.45 -13.45 -5.22
CA LEU A 368 -3.03 -13.60 -3.90
C LEU A 368 -4.44 -13.01 -3.86
N GLU A 369 -5.37 -13.80 -3.35
CA GLU A 369 -6.69 -13.32 -2.97
C GLU A 369 -6.61 -12.60 -1.60
N ILE A 370 -7.17 -11.39 -1.55
CA ILE A 370 -7.24 -10.56 -0.35
C ILE A 370 -8.66 -10.67 0.22
N ASN A 371 -8.80 -10.84 1.53
CA ASN A 371 -10.10 -10.81 2.17
C ASN A 371 -10.80 -9.47 2.00
N ASN A 372 -12.11 -9.52 1.85
CA ASN A 372 -12.94 -8.33 1.80
C ASN A 372 -12.81 -7.54 3.10
N GLY A 373 -12.81 -6.22 3.02
CA GLY A 373 -12.67 -5.32 4.16
C GLY A 373 -11.48 -4.38 4.05
N LYS A 374 -11.10 -3.79 5.17
CA LYS A 374 -10.06 -2.75 5.25
C LYS A 374 -8.65 -3.32 5.23
N THR A 375 -7.76 -2.65 4.51
CA THR A 375 -6.37 -3.10 4.36
C THR A 375 -5.37 -2.04 4.86
N PHE A 376 -4.41 -2.45 5.70
CA PHE A 376 -3.29 -1.60 6.11
C PHE A 376 -1.98 -2.12 5.50
N ILE A 377 -1.22 -1.24 4.83
CA ILE A 377 0.04 -1.60 4.18
C ILE A 377 1.18 -0.81 4.80
N CYS A 378 2.08 -1.52 5.49
CA CYS A 378 3.33 -0.97 5.99
C CYS A 378 4.42 -1.14 4.93
N VAL A 379 4.89 -0.03 4.34
CA VAL A 379 6.00 -0.09 3.40
C VAL A 379 7.31 0.08 4.14
N ILE A 380 8.07 -1.00 4.19
CA ILE A 380 9.27 -1.17 5.00
C ILE A 380 10.49 -1.13 4.08
N GLN A 381 11.56 -0.49 4.53
CA GLN A 381 12.84 -0.54 3.86
C GLN A 381 13.32 -2.00 3.79
N ASP A 382 13.69 -2.49 2.61
CA ASP A 382 14.08 -3.91 2.40
C ASP A 382 15.26 -4.33 3.28
N THR A 383 16.12 -3.40 3.64
CA THR A 383 17.22 -3.59 4.59
C THR A 383 16.77 -3.86 6.03
N ASP A 384 15.51 -3.53 6.36
CA ASP A 384 14.94 -3.68 7.71
C ASP A 384 14.07 -4.95 7.87
N ILE A 385 14.01 -5.81 6.87
CA ILE A 385 13.23 -7.05 6.91
C ILE A 385 13.56 -7.96 8.13
N GLN A 386 14.80 -7.95 8.59
CA GLN A 386 15.24 -8.72 9.75
C GLN A 386 14.86 -8.06 11.09
N ASN A 387 14.43 -6.81 11.05
CA ASN A 387 14.11 -6.01 12.23
C ASN A 387 12.64 -6.10 12.63
N VAL A 388 11.75 -6.57 11.72
CA VAL A 388 10.33 -6.72 12.06
C VAL A 388 10.12 -7.74 13.18
N THR A 389 9.12 -7.53 14.00
CA THR A 389 8.75 -8.46 15.07
C THR A 389 7.44 -9.14 14.71
N ILE A 390 7.45 -10.48 14.70
CA ILE A 390 6.28 -11.32 14.45
C ILE A 390 6.22 -12.38 15.54
N ARG A 391 5.04 -12.59 16.15
CA ARG A 391 4.82 -13.57 17.24
C ARG A 391 3.52 -14.33 17.04
N GLU A 392 3.57 -15.62 17.45
CA GLU A 392 2.40 -16.48 17.62
C GLU A 392 1.54 -16.05 18.81
#